data_a8074c81a886d7c8a814d8f69264ecaa
#
_entry.id   a8074c81a886d7c8a814d8f69264ecaa
#
_cell.length_a   1.000
_cell.length_b   1.000
_cell.length_c   1.000
_cell.angle_alpha   90.00
_cell.angle_beta   90.00
_cell.angle_gamma   90.00
#
_symmetry.space_group_name_H-M   'P 1'
#
loop_
_entity.id
_entity.type
_entity.pdbx_description
1 polymer ?
#
loop_
_entity_poly.entity_id
_entity_poly.type
_entity_poly.pdbx_seq_one_letter_code
_entity_poly.pdbx_strand_id
1 'polypeptide(L)' 'DFKQRGIKTLIVSGDSFAATSHVAFVVGADEFIAEALPNDKTSIITRMQRQGKIVAMVGDGINDAPALAQADLGIAVGSG' A
#
# COMPACT_ATOMS: atom_id res chain seq x y z
N ASP A 1 15.90 8.62 6.31
CA ASP A 1 14.60 8.19 6.82
C ASP A 1 13.50 9.09 6.27
N PHE A 2 12.49 8.48 5.72
CA PHE A 2 11.39 9.20 5.08
C PHE A 2 10.66 10.13 6.04
N LYS A 3 10.47 9.70 7.26
CA LYS A 3 9.77 10.51 8.26
C LYS A 3 10.50 11.80 8.59
N GLN A 4 11.81 11.74 8.62
CA GLN A 4 12.62 12.91 8.92
C GLN A 4 12.52 13.96 7.83
N ARG A 5 12.18 13.53 6.61
CA ARG A 5 12.05 14.45 5.47
C ARG A 5 10.62 14.94 5.28
N GLY A 6 9.73 14.57 6.18
CA GLY A 6 8.33 14.93 6.07
C GLY A 6 7.56 14.11 5.04
N ILE A 7 8.16 13.05 4.52
CA ILE A 7 7.49 12.18 3.57
C ILE A 7 6.70 11.12 4.34
N LYS A 8 5.44 10.98 4.02
CA LYS A 8 4.59 9.99 4.67
C LYS A 8 4.57 8.69 3.89
N THR A 9 4.46 7.60 4.63
CA THR A 9 4.32 6.27 4.05
C THR A 9 2.89 5.79 4.19
N LEU A 10 2.39 5.15 3.15
CA LEU A 10 1.00 4.68 3.08
C LEU A 10 0.98 3.22 2.66
N ILE A 11 0.20 2.42 3.37
CA ILE A 11 -0.07 1.03 3.01
C ILE A 11 -1.42 0.97 2.30
N VAL A 12 -1.48 0.29 1.15
CA VAL A 12 -2.74 0.03 0.45
C VAL A 12 -2.94 -1.47 0.37
N SER A 13 -4.08 -1.95 0.78
CA SER A 13 -4.38 -3.38 0.80
C SER A 13 -5.86 -3.64 0.55
N GLY A 14 -6.16 -4.78 -0.03
CA GLY A 14 -7.54 -5.24 -0.17
C GLY A 14 -8.04 -6.03 1.03
N ASP A 15 -7.18 -6.28 2.01
CA ASP A 15 -7.54 -7.03 3.21
C ASP A 15 -8.41 -6.21 4.15
N SER A 16 -8.89 -6.87 5.21
CA SER A 16 -9.71 -6.22 6.20
C SER A 16 -8.99 -5.06 6.88
N PHE A 17 -9.76 -4.19 7.50
CA PHE A 17 -9.22 -3.07 8.25
C PHE A 17 -8.24 -3.56 9.32
N ALA A 18 -8.64 -4.59 10.07
CA ALA A 18 -7.80 -5.11 11.16
C ALA A 18 -6.46 -5.65 10.64
N ALA A 19 -6.49 -6.42 9.55
CA ALA A 19 -5.28 -6.99 8.98
C ALA A 19 -4.36 -5.89 8.43
N THR A 20 -4.92 -4.93 7.71
CA THR A 20 -4.15 -3.84 7.13
C THR A 20 -3.55 -2.95 8.20
N SER A 21 -4.33 -2.64 9.23
CA SER A 21 -3.86 -1.86 10.37
C SER A 21 -2.66 -2.52 11.04
N HIS A 22 -2.73 -3.83 11.21
CA HIS A 22 -1.63 -4.59 11.81
C HIS A 22 -0.35 -4.48 10.97
N VAL A 23 -0.49 -4.67 9.66
CA VAL A 23 0.65 -4.56 8.75
C VAL A 23 1.25 -3.17 8.81
N ALA A 24 0.41 -2.14 8.77
CA ALA A 24 0.87 -0.76 8.83
C ALA A 24 1.63 -0.49 10.12
N PHE A 25 1.16 -1.03 11.24
CA PHE A 25 1.84 -0.89 12.51
C PHE A 25 3.22 -1.57 12.49
N VAL A 26 3.26 -2.78 11.97
CA VAL A 26 4.50 -3.57 11.94
C VAL A 26 5.57 -2.90 11.09
N VAL A 27 5.18 -2.37 9.94
CA VAL A 27 6.15 -1.73 9.04
C VAL A 27 6.39 -0.25 9.36
N GLY A 28 5.62 0.31 10.29
CA GLY A 28 5.80 1.70 10.69
C GLY A 28 5.24 2.70 9.69
N ALA A 29 4.19 2.33 8.96
CA ALA A 29 3.56 3.25 8.03
C ALA A 29 2.75 4.32 8.76
N ASP A 30 2.72 5.52 8.18
CA ASP A 30 1.98 6.64 8.77
C ASP A 30 0.49 6.53 8.55
N GLU A 31 0.08 5.94 7.42
CA GLU A 31 -1.32 5.81 7.05
C GLU A 31 -1.55 4.46 6.39
N PHE A 32 -2.81 4.08 6.28
CA PHE A 32 -3.15 2.88 5.52
C PHE A 32 -4.56 3.00 4.93
N ILE A 33 -4.78 2.29 3.83
CA ILE A 33 -6.09 2.16 3.21
C ILE A 33 -6.38 0.67 3.12
N ALA A 34 -7.44 0.24 3.79
CA ALA A 34 -7.86 -1.15 3.81
C ALA A 34 -9.05 -1.34 2.88
N GLU A 35 -9.33 -2.59 2.55
CA GLU A 35 -10.49 -2.99 1.78
C GLU A 35 -10.59 -2.27 0.43
N ALA A 36 -9.43 -1.98 -0.16
CA ALA A 36 -9.39 -1.34 -1.47
C ALA A 36 -9.87 -2.32 -2.54
N LEU A 37 -10.74 -1.84 -3.42
CA LEU A 37 -11.24 -2.67 -4.51
C LEU A 37 -10.18 -2.84 -5.59
N PRO A 38 -10.13 -4.00 -6.27
CA PRO A 38 -9.11 -4.26 -7.28
C PRO A 38 -9.01 -3.19 -8.35
N ASN A 39 -10.14 -2.64 -8.78
CA ASN A 39 -10.14 -1.63 -9.82
C ASN A 39 -9.66 -0.27 -9.34
N ASP A 40 -9.65 -0.05 -8.04
CA ASP A 40 -9.29 1.25 -7.47
C ASP A 40 -7.86 1.31 -6.97
N LYS A 41 -7.20 0.17 -6.79
CA LYS A 41 -5.88 0.14 -6.17
C LYS A 41 -4.86 0.98 -6.92
N THR A 42 -4.76 0.81 -8.23
CA THR A 42 -3.79 1.55 -9.03
C THR A 42 -4.08 3.05 -8.99
N SER A 43 -5.35 3.43 -9.07
CA SER A 43 -5.75 4.84 -9.01
C SER A 43 -5.41 5.46 -7.66
N ILE A 44 -5.66 4.73 -6.58
CA ILE A 44 -5.34 5.19 -5.24
C ILE A 44 -3.84 5.40 -5.10
N ILE A 45 -3.05 4.43 -5.56
CA ILE A 45 -1.60 4.51 -5.48
C ILE A 45 -1.08 5.72 -6.24
N THR A 46 -1.53 5.90 -7.48
CA THR A 46 -1.10 7.03 -8.30
C THR A 46 -1.45 8.36 -7.64
N ARG A 47 -2.67 8.46 -7.10
CA ARG A 47 -3.11 9.69 -6.44
C ARG A 47 -2.24 10.02 -5.23
N MET A 48 -1.95 9.01 -4.42
CA MET A 48 -1.14 9.23 -3.22
C MET A 48 0.30 9.60 -3.57
N GLN A 49 0.85 8.97 -4.61
CA GLN A 49 2.19 9.30 -5.08
C GLN A 49 2.27 10.75 -5.55
N ARG A 50 1.22 11.25 -6.19
CA ARG A 50 1.18 12.64 -6.63
C ARG A 50 1.16 13.61 -5.46
N GLN A 51 0.72 13.16 -4.30
CA GLN A 51 0.76 13.96 -3.08
C GLN A 51 2.10 13.89 -2.38
N GLY A 52 3.06 13.19 -2.95
CA GLY A 52 4.39 13.07 -2.38
C GLY A 52 4.55 11.95 -1.37
N LYS A 53 3.60 11.03 -1.30
CA LYS A 53 3.68 9.90 -0.36
C LYS A 53 4.42 8.74 -0.98
N ILE A 54 5.07 7.97 -0.13
CA ILE A 54 5.67 6.69 -0.51
C ILE A 54 4.61 5.61 -0.26
N VAL A 55 4.22 4.93 -1.31
CA VAL A 55 3.13 3.96 -1.23
C VAL A 55 3.66 2.53 -1.27
N ALA A 56 3.29 1.75 -0.26
CA ALA A 56 3.57 0.33 -0.22
C ALA A 56 2.25 -0.41 -0.47
N MET A 57 2.23 -1.25 -1.50
CA MET A 57 1.06 -2.03 -1.85
C MET A 57 1.23 -3.44 -1.32
N VAL A 58 0.25 -3.90 -0.54
CA VAL A 58 0.22 -5.28 -0.06
C VAL A 58 -0.87 -6.00 -0.84
N GLY A 59 -0.52 -7.04 -1.55
CA GLY A 59 -1.51 -7.72 -2.36
C GLY A 59 -1.04 -9.04 -2.94
N ASP A 60 -1.95 -9.65 -3.68
CA ASP A 60 -1.72 -10.90 -4.39
C ASP A 60 -0.88 -10.60 -5.64
N GLY A 61 0.22 -11.32 -5.80
CA GLY A 61 1.11 -11.09 -6.94
C GLY A 61 0.49 -11.41 -8.30
N ILE A 62 -0.64 -12.11 -8.33
CA ILE A 62 -1.30 -12.46 -9.58
C ILE A 62 -2.35 -11.41 -9.95
N ASN A 63 -3.27 -11.12 -9.02
CA ASN A 63 -4.40 -10.24 -9.28
C ASN A 63 -4.05 -8.77 -9.16
N ASP A 64 -3.05 -8.45 -8.35
CA ASP A 64 -2.67 -7.09 -8.06
C ASP A 64 -1.39 -6.65 -8.77
N ALA A 65 -0.95 -7.39 -9.78
CA ALA A 65 0.31 -7.08 -10.46
C ALA A 65 0.42 -5.64 -10.96
N PRO A 66 -0.61 -5.06 -11.62
CA PRO A 66 -0.51 -3.66 -12.06
C PRO A 66 -0.34 -2.69 -10.88
N ALA A 67 -1.07 -2.89 -9.79
CA ALA A 67 -0.97 -2.04 -8.63
C ALA A 67 0.38 -2.20 -7.94
N LEU A 68 0.86 -3.43 -7.83
CA LEU A 68 2.17 -3.71 -7.24
C LEU A 68 3.29 -3.05 -8.05
N ALA A 69 3.16 -3.05 -9.38
CA ALA A 69 4.15 -2.41 -10.24
C ALA A 69 4.12 -0.90 -10.11
N GLN A 70 2.95 -0.32 -9.87
CA GLN A 70 2.80 1.12 -9.73
C GLN A 70 3.31 1.63 -8.38
N ALA A 71 3.19 0.84 -7.33
CA ALA A 71 3.60 1.25 -6.00
C ALA A 71 5.11 1.42 -5.89
N ASP A 72 5.53 2.26 -4.96
CA ASP A 72 6.96 2.45 -4.67
C ASP A 72 7.56 1.18 -4.07
N LEU A 73 6.77 0.46 -3.30
CA LEU A 73 7.17 -0.81 -2.71
C LEU A 73 6.01 -1.79 -2.85
N GLY A 74 6.24 -2.87 -3.56
CA GLY A 74 5.24 -3.92 -3.71
C GLY A 74 5.55 -5.06 -2.76
N ILE A 75 4.57 -5.44 -1.95
CA ILE A 75 4.68 -6.59 -1.05
C ILE A 75 3.67 -7.63 -1.51
N ALA A 76 4.15 -8.68 -2.15
CA ALA A 76 3.30 -9.75 -2.58
C ALA A 76 3.13 -10.75 -1.44
N VAL A 77 1.88 -10.91 -1.01
CA VAL A 77 1.56 -11.90 0.01
C VAL A 77 1.22 -13.17 -0.73
N GLY A 78 2.14 -14.06 -0.78
CA GLY A 78 1.92 -15.31 -1.45
C GLY A 78 0.91 -16.15 -0.70
N SER A 79 -0.03 -16.71 -1.42
CA SER A 79 -0.96 -17.64 -0.85
C SER A 79 -0.38 -19.06 -0.91
N GLY A 80 0.77 -19.15 -0.50
CA GLY A 80 1.46 -20.42 -0.27
C GLY A 80 1.52 -21.38 -1.38
#